data_5a8b170c1f1d2c218c093778bc0288ee
#
_entry.id   5a8b170c1f1d2c218c093778bc0288ee
#
_cell.length_a   1.000
_cell.length_b   1.000
_cell.length_c   1.000
_cell.angle_alpha   90.00
_cell.angle_beta   90.00
_cell.angle_gamma   90.00
#
_symmetry.space_group_name_H-M   'P 1'
#
loop_
_entity.id
_entity.type
_entity.pdbx_description
1 polymer ?
#
loop_
_entity_poly.entity_id
_entity_poly.type
_entity_poly.pdbx_seq_one_letter_code
_entity_poly.pdbx_strand_id
1 'polypeptide(L)'
;MTRSALSRIALLALIWGSAFLWIKLADRGFSPVEVTLARLALGAAVLVAIVPARREKIPRPGRLWVIIAVAALFANAVPYLLFAVAEQTVDSSTAGIINATTPLWTVVLALAVRHQKTVTSWQGAGLVAGFAGAALIFTPWRTTSALITAGGLECLAASVSYAISYIYMDRFLARRGIGPVVLSACQLAAAAVMLAIALAVSGAPAPHVTAEAVAAVAVLGIVGTGFAYVLNYQIIAGEGATVASTVTYLLPVVAIVLGVVVLGDTVTAAMLAGIALVLVGVALTRLRTQPRQPIPPQPPGTSENGGGTP
;
A
#
# COMPACT_ATOMS: atom_id res chain seq x y z
N MET A 1 14.51 -16.25 3.14
CA MET A 1 14.42 -14.77 3.13
C MET A 1 15.75 -14.18 3.52
N THR A 2 16.19 -13.17 2.78
CA THR A 2 17.33 -12.36 3.21
C THR A 2 16.90 -11.48 4.41
N ARG A 3 17.82 -11.23 5.35
CA ARG A 3 17.56 -10.29 6.46
C ARG A 3 17.04 -8.94 5.96
N SER A 4 17.41 -8.55 4.74
CA SER A 4 16.97 -7.32 4.09
C SER A 4 15.48 -7.26 3.72
N ALA A 5 14.84 -8.40 3.39
CA ALA A 5 13.41 -8.40 3.08
C ALA A 5 12.55 -8.23 4.36
N LEU A 6 12.97 -8.85 5.46
CA LEU A 6 12.28 -8.70 6.74
C LEU A 6 12.38 -7.25 7.26
N SER A 7 13.57 -6.64 7.15
CA SER A 7 13.73 -5.24 7.58
C SER A 7 12.90 -4.26 6.74
N ARG A 8 12.78 -4.48 5.42
CA ARG A 8 11.91 -3.66 4.55
C ARG A 8 10.44 -3.76 4.94
N ILE A 9 9.96 -4.97 5.24
CA ILE A 9 8.58 -5.19 5.65
C ILE A 9 8.30 -4.56 7.01
N ALA A 10 9.19 -4.74 7.98
CA ALA A 10 9.06 -4.13 9.29
C ALA A 10 9.08 -2.59 9.19
N LEU A 11 9.99 -2.04 8.39
CA LEU A 11 10.08 -0.59 8.17
C LEU A 11 8.82 -0.05 7.47
N LEU A 12 8.34 -0.75 6.43
CA LEU A 12 7.10 -0.35 5.76
C LEU A 12 5.89 -0.42 6.68
N ALA A 13 5.79 -1.47 7.51
CA ALA A 13 4.73 -1.60 8.49
C ALA A 13 4.78 -0.46 9.52
N LEU A 14 5.96 -0.09 10.00
CA LEU A 14 6.15 1.03 10.93
C LEU A 14 5.73 2.36 10.30
N ILE A 15 6.15 2.62 9.07
CA ILE A 15 5.81 3.85 8.35
C ILE A 15 4.30 3.93 8.10
N TRP A 16 3.69 2.88 7.56
CA TRP A 16 2.25 2.89 7.26
C TRP A 16 1.38 2.77 8.52
N GLY A 17 1.81 2.02 9.53
CA GLY A 17 1.10 1.93 10.81
C GLY A 17 1.09 3.25 11.58
N SER A 18 2.14 4.08 11.46
CA SER A 18 2.16 5.42 12.03
C SER A 18 1.34 6.45 11.24
N ALA A 19 0.94 6.13 10.00
CA ALA A 19 0.26 7.08 9.12
C ALA A 19 -1.09 7.57 9.69
N PHE A 20 -1.81 6.72 10.44
CA PHE A 20 -3.07 7.11 11.08
C PHE A 20 -2.93 8.31 12.03
N LEU A 21 -1.83 8.37 12.79
CA LEU A 21 -1.53 9.52 13.66
C LEU A 21 -1.35 10.80 12.83
N TRP A 22 -0.57 10.71 11.74
CA TRP A 22 -0.28 11.85 10.88
C TRP A 22 -1.50 12.32 10.09
N ILE A 23 -2.38 11.39 9.66
CA ILE A 23 -3.66 11.73 9.03
C ILE A 23 -4.51 12.54 10.00
N LYS A 24 -4.66 12.07 11.24
CA LYS A 24 -5.46 12.74 12.27
C LYS A 24 -4.97 14.16 12.59
N LEU A 25 -3.66 14.39 12.52
CA LEU A 25 -3.09 15.73 12.68
C LEU A 25 -3.29 16.60 11.43
N ALA A 26 -3.19 16.01 10.24
CA ALA A 26 -3.41 16.71 8.96
C ALA A 26 -4.87 17.16 8.80
N ASP A 27 -5.83 16.33 9.21
CA ASP A 27 -7.28 16.60 9.13
C ASP A 27 -7.73 17.81 9.98
N ARG A 28 -6.88 18.28 10.88
CA ARG A 28 -7.14 19.53 11.64
C ARG A 28 -7.06 20.79 10.77
N GLY A 29 -6.46 20.69 9.58
CA GLY A 29 -6.26 21.85 8.72
C GLY A 29 -6.62 21.62 7.25
N PHE A 30 -6.81 20.37 6.83
CA PHE A 30 -7.09 19.98 5.45
C PHE A 30 -8.26 19.02 5.39
N SER A 31 -9.04 19.09 4.32
CA SER A 31 -10.04 18.06 4.03
C SER A 31 -9.37 16.73 3.63
N PRO A 32 -10.04 15.57 3.76
CA PRO A 32 -9.48 14.26 3.40
C PRO A 32 -8.95 14.17 1.97
N VAL A 33 -9.62 14.83 1.02
CA VAL A 33 -9.19 14.87 -0.38
C VAL A 33 -7.91 15.71 -0.54
N GLU A 34 -7.82 16.83 0.18
CA GLU A 34 -6.62 17.68 0.19
C GLU A 34 -5.42 17.00 0.85
N VAL A 35 -5.62 16.31 1.99
CA VAL A 35 -4.57 15.49 2.63
C VAL A 35 -4.08 14.43 1.65
N THR A 36 -5.00 13.75 0.97
CA THR A 36 -4.67 12.70 0.00
C THR A 36 -3.91 13.26 -1.20
N LEU A 37 -4.35 14.38 -1.78
CA LEU A 37 -3.65 15.03 -2.88
C LEU A 37 -2.26 15.51 -2.45
N ALA A 38 -2.17 16.22 -1.33
CA ALA A 38 -0.92 16.80 -0.84
C ALA A 38 0.13 15.71 -0.53
N ARG A 39 -0.27 14.60 0.13
CA ARG A 39 0.65 13.50 0.38
C ARG A 39 1.17 12.81 -0.89
N LEU A 40 0.32 12.67 -1.91
CA LEU A 40 0.72 12.10 -3.21
C LEU A 40 1.64 13.05 -3.96
N ALA A 41 1.31 14.34 -4.00
CA ALA A 41 2.10 15.36 -4.69
C ALA A 41 3.49 15.53 -4.04
N LEU A 42 3.57 15.60 -2.71
CA LEU A 42 4.84 15.68 -1.99
C LEU A 42 5.69 14.43 -2.18
N GLY A 43 5.09 13.25 -2.06
CA GLY A 43 5.78 11.98 -2.30
C GLY A 43 6.33 11.91 -3.73
N ALA A 44 5.53 12.29 -4.72
CA ALA A 44 5.95 12.35 -6.11
C ALA A 44 7.08 13.36 -6.32
N ALA A 45 6.93 14.59 -5.81
CA ALA A 45 7.92 15.67 -5.98
C ALA A 45 9.30 15.27 -5.42
N VAL A 46 9.33 14.72 -4.21
CA VAL A 46 10.59 14.28 -3.59
C VAL A 46 11.23 13.15 -4.40
N LEU A 47 10.46 12.16 -4.83
CA LEU A 47 11.02 11.05 -5.61
C LEU A 47 11.47 11.50 -7.01
N VAL A 48 10.71 12.37 -7.69
CA VAL A 48 11.13 12.96 -8.97
C VAL A 48 12.43 13.74 -8.83
N ALA A 49 12.62 14.48 -7.73
CA ALA A 49 13.85 15.20 -7.45
C ALA A 49 15.05 14.25 -7.18
N ILE A 50 14.81 13.05 -6.66
CA ILE A 50 15.86 12.04 -6.38
C ILE A 50 16.27 11.29 -7.65
N VAL A 51 15.38 11.10 -8.64
CA VAL A 51 15.65 10.32 -9.86
C VAL A 51 16.95 10.74 -10.57
N PRO A 52 17.23 12.04 -10.84
CA PRO A 52 18.47 12.46 -11.48
C PRO A 52 19.73 12.16 -10.63
N ALA A 53 19.65 12.32 -9.31
CA ALA A 53 20.75 12.01 -8.40
C ALA A 53 21.15 10.52 -8.43
N ARG A 54 20.21 9.65 -8.75
CA ARG A 54 20.43 8.21 -8.94
C ARG A 54 20.86 7.84 -10.36
N ARG A 55 20.99 8.83 -11.25
CA ARG A 55 21.27 8.64 -12.70
C ARG A 55 20.23 7.77 -13.40
N GLU A 56 19.03 7.69 -12.84
CA GLU A 56 17.90 7.03 -13.43
C GLU A 56 17.14 8.01 -14.36
N LYS A 57 16.31 7.49 -15.27
CA LYS A 57 15.54 8.32 -16.21
C LYS A 57 14.06 8.02 -16.07
N ILE A 58 13.24 9.07 -16.04
CA ILE A 58 11.79 8.94 -16.14
C ILE A 58 11.46 8.39 -17.54
N PRO A 59 10.59 7.37 -17.63
CA PRO A 59 10.19 6.80 -18.91
C PRO A 59 9.57 7.85 -19.84
N ARG A 60 9.87 7.74 -21.12
CA ARG A 60 9.22 8.59 -22.14
C ARG A 60 7.71 8.31 -22.16
N PRO A 61 6.89 9.31 -22.53
CA PRO A 61 5.46 9.10 -22.73
C PRO A 61 5.18 7.94 -23.69
N GLY A 62 4.21 7.09 -23.35
CA GLY A 62 3.86 5.94 -24.13
C GLY A 62 3.06 4.89 -23.34
N ARG A 63 2.94 3.67 -23.87
CA ARG A 63 2.15 2.57 -23.28
C ARG A 63 2.49 2.28 -21.80
N LEU A 64 3.75 2.50 -21.39
CA LEU A 64 4.16 2.29 -20.01
C LEU A 64 3.44 3.24 -19.05
N TRP A 65 3.20 4.50 -19.45
CA TRP A 65 2.46 5.46 -18.63
C TRP A 65 0.99 5.08 -18.43
N VAL A 66 0.37 4.43 -19.42
CA VAL A 66 -0.97 3.85 -19.24
C VAL A 66 -0.95 2.74 -18.18
N ILE A 67 0.07 1.89 -18.20
CA ILE A 67 0.22 0.82 -17.20
C ILE A 67 0.47 1.42 -15.82
N ILE A 68 1.29 2.45 -15.71
CA ILE A 68 1.54 3.16 -14.45
C ILE A 68 0.27 3.87 -13.95
N ALA A 69 -0.49 4.51 -14.85
CA ALA A 69 -1.73 5.18 -14.49
C ALA A 69 -2.79 4.20 -13.95
N VAL A 70 -2.92 3.01 -14.55
CA VAL A 70 -3.80 1.96 -14.02
C VAL A 70 -3.34 1.51 -12.63
N ALA A 71 -2.03 1.34 -12.41
CA ALA A 71 -1.51 1.03 -11.07
C ALA A 71 -1.81 2.15 -10.07
N ALA A 72 -1.62 3.42 -10.47
CA ALA A 72 -1.91 4.61 -9.67
C ALA A 72 -3.39 4.70 -9.30
N LEU A 73 -4.29 4.37 -10.23
CA LEU A 73 -5.72 4.34 -9.99
C LEU A 73 -6.08 3.35 -8.87
N PHE A 74 -5.65 2.08 -9.01
CA PHE A 74 -6.03 1.03 -8.06
C PHE A 74 -5.21 1.00 -6.77
N ALA A 75 -3.99 1.53 -6.76
CA ALA A 75 -3.15 1.54 -5.57
C ALA A 75 -3.25 2.84 -4.75
N ASN A 76 -3.72 3.93 -5.34
CA ASN A 76 -3.68 5.24 -4.72
C ASN A 76 -4.99 6.00 -4.86
N ALA A 77 -5.42 6.35 -6.08
CA ALA A 77 -6.53 7.27 -6.28
C ALA A 77 -7.85 6.70 -5.73
N VAL A 78 -8.25 5.51 -6.19
CA VAL A 78 -9.51 4.87 -5.79
C VAL A 78 -9.51 4.51 -4.30
N PRO A 79 -8.53 3.74 -3.76
CA PRO A 79 -8.63 3.31 -2.37
C PRO A 79 -8.50 4.46 -1.38
N TYR A 80 -7.67 5.46 -1.65
CA TYR A 80 -7.52 6.60 -0.76
C TYR A 80 -8.78 7.45 -0.71
N LEU A 81 -9.44 7.67 -1.86
CA LEU A 81 -10.70 8.39 -1.92
C LEU A 81 -11.82 7.61 -1.22
N LEU A 82 -11.93 6.31 -1.49
CA LEU A 82 -12.95 5.46 -0.87
C LEU A 82 -12.79 5.38 0.66
N PHE A 83 -11.58 5.23 1.17
CA PHE A 83 -11.34 5.27 2.62
C PHE A 83 -11.68 6.65 3.20
N ALA A 84 -11.29 7.74 2.55
CA ALA A 84 -11.58 9.08 3.03
C ALA A 84 -13.09 9.37 3.09
N VAL A 85 -13.87 8.89 2.11
CA VAL A 85 -15.33 9.00 2.12
C VAL A 85 -15.94 8.08 3.18
N ALA A 86 -15.49 6.84 3.27
CA ALA A 86 -15.97 5.86 4.23
C ALA A 86 -15.80 6.31 5.68
N GLU A 87 -14.65 6.90 6.03
CA GLU A 87 -14.33 7.35 7.39
C GLU A 87 -15.22 8.51 7.87
N GLN A 88 -16.01 9.11 6.99
CA GLN A 88 -17.07 10.04 7.40
C GLN A 88 -18.27 9.35 8.06
N THR A 89 -18.46 8.04 7.83
CA THR A 89 -19.63 7.27 8.28
C THR A 89 -19.28 6.05 9.10
N VAL A 90 -18.04 5.55 9.02
CA VAL A 90 -17.53 4.43 9.81
C VAL A 90 -16.30 4.85 10.62
N ASP A 91 -16.11 4.20 11.77
CA ASP A 91 -14.93 4.45 12.59
C ASP A 91 -13.65 3.84 11.98
N SER A 92 -12.48 4.39 12.34
CA SER A 92 -11.18 3.93 11.86
C SER A 92 -10.91 2.46 12.21
N SER A 93 -11.52 1.92 13.27
CA SER A 93 -11.38 0.50 13.64
C SER A 93 -12.08 -0.38 12.61
N THR A 94 -13.30 -0.03 12.21
CA THR A 94 -14.05 -0.72 11.15
C THR A 94 -13.31 -0.67 9.81
N ALA A 95 -12.84 0.52 9.42
CA ALA A 95 -12.03 0.69 8.20
C ALA A 95 -10.75 -0.17 8.24
N GLY A 96 -10.06 -0.20 9.38
CA GLY A 96 -8.86 -1.00 9.59
C GLY A 96 -9.09 -2.50 9.47
N ILE A 97 -10.20 -3.03 10.03
CA ILE A 97 -10.56 -4.45 9.91
C ILE A 97 -10.83 -4.82 8.46
N ILE A 98 -11.63 -4.00 7.77
CA ILE A 98 -11.96 -4.26 6.38
C ILE A 98 -10.70 -4.18 5.52
N ASN A 99 -9.82 -3.21 5.77
CA ASN A 99 -8.54 -3.13 5.09
C ASN A 99 -7.65 -4.37 5.35
N ALA A 100 -7.71 -4.96 6.53
CA ALA A 100 -7.01 -6.21 6.83
C ALA A 100 -7.52 -7.42 6.02
N THR A 101 -8.62 -7.30 5.27
CA THR A 101 -9.05 -8.33 4.29
C THR A 101 -8.24 -8.30 3.00
N THR A 102 -7.47 -7.24 2.72
CA THR A 102 -6.69 -7.08 1.48
C THR A 102 -5.83 -8.29 1.10
N PRO A 103 -5.08 -8.94 2.01
CA PRO A 103 -4.30 -10.12 1.65
C PRO A 103 -5.17 -11.32 1.24
N LEU A 104 -6.36 -11.46 1.79
CA LEU A 104 -7.32 -12.51 1.40
C LEU A 104 -7.76 -12.29 -0.04
N TRP A 105 -8.19 -11.06 -0.37
CA TRP A 105 -8.56 -10.68 -1.73
C TRP A 105 -7.40 -10.83 -2.71
N THR A 106 -6.17 -10.49 -2.28
CA THR A 106 -4.98 -10.65 -3.12
C THR A 106 -4.78 -12.10 -3.54
N VAL A 107 -4.98 -13.06 -2.63
CA VAL A 107 -4.85 -14.49 -2.95
C VAL A 107 -6.01 -14.96 -3.83
N VAL A 108 -7.25 -14.60 -3.49
CA VAL A 108 -8.43 -14.96 -4.29
C VAL A 108 -8.28 -14.47 -5.73
N LEU A 109 -7.93 -13.20 -5.91
CA LEU A 109 -7.74 -12.62 -7.24
C LEU A 109 -6.52 -13.22 -7.96
N ALA A 110 -5.41 -13.46 -7.26
CA ALA A 110 -4.22 -14.07 -7.84
C ALA A 110 -4.51 -15.48 -8.39
N LEU A 111 -5.34 -16.25 -7.71
CA LEU A 111 -5.81 -17.55 -8.19
C LEU A 111 -6.75 -17.39 -9.40
N ALA A 112 -7.73 -16.49 -9.32
CA ALA A 112 -8.71 -16.26 -10.38
C ALA A 112 -8.05 -15.83 -11.71
N VAL A 113 -7.04 -14.95 -11.65
CA VAL A 113 -6.30 -14.50 -12.85
C VAL A 113 -5.09 -15.39 -13.18
N ARG A 114 -4.95 -16.55 -12.54
CA ARG A 114 -3.84 -17.51 -12.71
C ARG A 114 -2.44 -16.87 -12.52
N HIS A 115 -2.35 -15.80 -11.75
CA HIS A 115 -1.08 -15.19 -11.37
C HIS A 115 -0.32 -16.07 -10.37
N GLN A 116 -1.07 -16.76 -9.50
CA GLN A 116 -0.62 -17.82 -8.60
C GLN A 116 -1.39 -19.09 -8.94
N LYS A 117 -0.70 -20.25 -8.99
CA LYS A 117 -1.33 -21.52 -9.39
C LYS A 117 -1.98 -22.25 -8.20
N THR A 118 -1.35 -22.17 -7.04
CA THR A 118 -1.78 -22.89 -5.83
C THR A 118 -1.50 -22.05 -4.60
N VAL A 119 -2.29 -22.27 -3.56
CA VAL A 119 -2.03 -21.75 -2.20
C VAL A 119 -1.56 -22.93 -1.36
N THR A 120 -0.41 -22.78 -0.72
CA THR A 120 0.04 -23.82 0.22
C THR A 120 -0.81 -23.78 1.48
N SER A 121 -0.97 -24.92 2.17
CA SER A 121 -1.71 -24.97 3.45
C SER A 121 -1.17 -23.98 4.49
N TRP A 122 0.15 -23.80 4.54
CA TRP A 122 0.80 -22.82 5.41
C TRP A 122 0.46 -21.38 5.06
N GLN A 123 0.41 -21.07 3.77
CA GLN A 123 0.01 -19.74 3.29
C GLN A 123 -1.46 -19.46 3.63
N GLY A 124 -2.35 -20.43 3.41
CA GLY A 124 -3.76 -20.33 3.77
C GLY A 124 -3.96 -20.15 5.28
N ALA A 125 -3.31 -21.00 6.08
CA ALA A 125 -3.36 -20.89 7.55
C ALA A 125 -2.81 -19.54 8.04
N GLY A 126 -1.73 -19.04 7.42
CA GLY A 126 -1.16 -17.74 7.76
C GLY A 126 -2.09 -16.57 7.45
N LEU A 127 -2.79 -16.61 6.31
CA LEU A 127 -3.77 -15.59 5.95
C LEU A 127 -4.94 -15.55 6.92
N VAL A 128 -5.48 -16.73 7.25
CA VAL A 128 -6.60 -16.85 8.24
C VAL A 128 -6.14 -16.38 9.62
N ALA A 129 -4.96 -16.80 10.08
CA ALA A 129 -4.40 -16.38 11.36
C ALA A 129 -4.18 -14.85 11.40
N GLY A 130 -3.59 -14.28 10.36
CA GLY A 130 -3.37 -12.83 10.27
C GLY A 130 -4.66 -12.03 10.32
N PHE A 131 -5.68 -12.47 9.57
CA PHE A 131 -6.99 -11.83 9.59
C PHE A 131 -7.69 -11.98 10.97
N ALA A 132 -7.69 -13.17 11.55
CA ALA A 132 -8.26 -13.41 12.87
C ALA A 132 -7.56 -12.57 13.95
N GLY A 133 -6.23 -12.41 13.86
CA GLY A 133 -5.47 -11.52 14.72
C GLY A 133 -5.87 -10.05 14.59
N ALA A 134 -6.02 -9.55 13.38
CA ALA A 134 -6.53 -8.20 13.13
C ALA A 134 -7.95 -8.04 13.69
N ALA A 135 -8.84 -9.02 13.48
CA ALA A 135 -10.18 -9.00 14.03
C ALA A 135 -10.20 -8.98 15.57
N LEU A 136 -9.30 -9.72 16.23
CA LEU A 136 -9.15 -9.68 17.70
C LEU A 136 -8.69 -8.30 18.20
N ILE A 137 -7.81 -7.62 17.48
CA ILE A 137 -7.33 -6.28 17.82
C ILE A 137 -8.47 -5.27 17.76
N PHE A 138 -9.20 -5.27 16.65
CA PHE A 138 -10.24 -4.28 16.39
C PHE A 138 -11.60 -4.61 17.01
N THR A 139 -11.82 -5.84 17.46
CA THR A 139 -13.07 -6.31 18.11
C THR A 139 -14.36 -5.94 17.37
N PRO A 140 -14.53 -6.31 16.06
CA PRO A 140 -15.66 -5.87 15.22
C PRO A 140 -17.04 -6.28 15.75
N TRP A 141 -17.12 -7.33 16.56
CA TRP A 141 -18.37 -7.79 17.20
C TRP A 141 -18.98 -6.78 18.18
N ARG A 142 -18.25 -5.72 18.52
CA ARG A 142 -18.79 -4.61 19.35
C ARG A 142 -19.47 -3.53 18.49
N THR A 143 -19.26 -3.51 17.16
CA THR A 143 -19.75 -2.50 16.23
C THR A 143 -20.35 -3.09 14.96
N THR A 144 -21.08 -4.22 15.07
CA THR A 144 -21.50 -5.08 13.94
C THR A 144 -22.37 -4.39 12.89
N SER A 145 -23.08 -3.32 13.23
CA SER A 145 -23.95 -2.59 12.28
C SER A 145 -23.17 -1.81 11.21
N ALA A 146 -21.92 -1.49 11.44
CA ALA A 146 -21.13 -0.64 10.53
C ALA A 146 -20.60 -1.36 9.27
N LEU A 147 -20.52 -2.70 9.29
CA LEU A 147 -19.96 -3.48 8.18
C LEU A 147 -20.89 -3.52 6.93
N ILE A 148 -22.19 -3.40 7.11
CA ILE A 148 -23.21 -3.48 6.03
C ILE A 148 -23.66 -2.08 5.60
N THR A 149 -22.99 -1.04 6.06
CA THR A 149 -23.27 0.35 5.67
C THR A 149 -22.58 0.69 4.34
N ALA A 150 -22.98 1.80 3.73
CA ALA A 150 -22.30 2.34 2.55
C ALA A 150 -20.79 2.51 2.80
N GLY A 151 -20.38 3.07 3.95
CA GLY A 151 -18.98 3.22 4.33
C GLY A 151 -18.24 1.88 4.47
N GLY A 152 -18.89 0.84 5.01
CA GLY A 152 -18.31 -0.50 5.05
C GLY A 152 -18.06 -1.09 3.65
N LEU A 153 -18.99 -0.89 2.73
CA LEU A 153 -18.84 -1.32 1.32
C LEU A 153 -17.75 -0.52 0.60
N GLU A 154 -17.63 0.78 0.87
CA GLU A 154 -16.55 1.63 0.35
C GLU A 154 -15.17 1.15 0.83
N CYS A 155 -15.01 0.83 2.12
CA CYS A 155 -13.80 0.24 2.67
C CYS A 155 -13.48 -1.13 2.02
N LEU A 156 -14.50 -1.96 1.77
CA LEU A 156 -14.32 -3.25 1.10
C LEU A 156 -13.86 -3.06 -0.35
N ALA A 157 -14.49 -2.15 -1.08
CA ALA A 157 -14.09 -1.80 -2.45
C ALA A 157 -12.66 -1.25 -2.50
N ALA A 158 -12.26 -0.43 -1.52
CA ALA A 158 -10.89 0.05 -1.35
C ALA A 158 -9.90 -1.11 -1.13
N SER A 159 -10.24 -2.07 -0.26
CA SER A 159 -9.41 -3.25 0.02
C SER A 159 -9.25 -4.16 -1.20
N VAL A 160 -10.31 -4.35 -1.97
CA VAL A 160 -10.27 -5.08 -3.26
C VAL A 160 -9.42 -4.31 -4.27
N SER A 161 -9.54 -2.98 -4.34
CA SER A 161 -8.71 -2.12 -5.19
C SER A 161 -7.22 -2.29 -4.88
N TYR A 162 -6.84 -2.29 -3.61
CA TYR A 162 -5.47 -2.60 -3.20
C TYR A 162 -5.03 -4.00 -3.66
N ALA A 163 -5.87 -5.00 -3.49
CA ALA A 163 -5.55 -6.37 -3.91
C ALA A 163 -5.31 -6.47 -5.43
N ILE A 164 -6.15 -5.79 -6.24
CA ILE A 164 -5.93 -5.66 -7.68
C ILE A 164 -4.58 -5.00 -7.95
N SER A 165 -4.28 -3.90 -7.25
CA SER A 165 -3.03 -3.16 -7.46
C SER A 165 -1.79 -3.99 -7.16
N TYR A 166 -1.77 -4.78 -6.09
CA TYR A 166 -0.63 -5.66 -5.75
C TYR A 166 -0.33 -6.64 -6.86
N ILE A 167 -1.36 -7.32 -7.39
CA ILE A 167 -1.21 -8.27 -8.49
C ILE A 167 -0.78 -7.56 -9.77
N TYR A 168 -1.40 -6.42 -10.06
CA TYR A 168 -1.10 -5.62 -11.25
C TYR A 168 0.34 -5.10 -11.24
N MET A 169 0.79 -4.54 -10.12
CA MET A 169 2.15 -4.05 -9.94
C MET A 169 3.18 -5.19 -10.07
N ASP A 170 2.92 -6.34 -9.46
CA ASP A 170 3.80 -7.52 -9.59
C ASP A 170 3.89 -8.02 -11.04
N ARG A 171 2.75 -8.10 -11.73
CA ARG A 171 2.68 -8.63 -13.09
C ARG A 171 3.26 -7.70 -14.14
N PHE A 172 2.98 -6.39 -14.03
CA PHE A 172 3.22 -5.45 -15.12
C PHE A 172 4.31 -4.43 -14.85
N LEU A 173 4.73 -4.20 -13.61
CA LEU A 173 5.66 -3.14 -13.25
C LEU A 173 6.92 -3.64 -12.55
N ALA A 174 6.78 -4.42 -11.49
CA ALA A 174 7.87 -4.75 -10.58
C ALA A 174 9.07 -5.49 -11.21
N ARG A 175 8.88 -6.08 -12.42
CA ARG A 175 9.88 -6.89 -13.11
C ARG A 175 10.35 -6.30 -14.44
N ARG A 176 10.06 -5.03 -14.72
CA ARG A 176 10.44 -4.39 -15.97
C ARG A 176 11.87 -3.86 -16.02
N GLY A 177 12.68 -4.09 -14.99
CA GLY A 177 14.03 -3.54 -14.91
C GLY A 177 14.07 -2.03 -14.64
N ILE A 178 12.91 -1.41 -14.32
CA ILE A 178 12.81 0.00 -13.94
C ILE A 178 13.00 0.09 -12.44
N GLY A 179 13.81 1.03 -11.98
CA GLY A 179 14.10 1.20 -10.56
C GLY A 179 12.85 1.50 -9.73
N PRO A 180 12.76 1.00 -8.50
CA PRO A 180 11.61 1.24 -7.60
C PRO A 180 11.34 2.72 -7.37
N VAL A 181 12.38 3.57 -7.34
CA VAL A 181 12.24 5.02 -7.17
C VAL A 181 11.51 5.64 -8.35
N VAL A 182 11.90 5.27 -9.59
CA VAL A 182 11.24 5.78 -10.80
C VAL A 182 9.80 5.32 -10.90
N LEU A 183 9.53 4.02 -10.64
CA LEU A 183 8.17 3.49 -10.65
C LEU A 183 7.28 4.21 -9.62
N SER A 184 7.79 4.38 -8.40
CA SER A 184 7.05 5.09 -7.34
C SER A 184 6.81 6.54 -7.71
N ALA A 185 7.84 7.25 -8.19
CA ALA A 185 7.71 8.66 -8.61
C ALA A 185 6.63 8.85 -9.69
N CYS A 186 6.66 8.03 -10.75
CA CYS A 186 5.71 8.10 -11.84
C CYS A 186 4.28 7.72 -11.39
N GLN A 187 4.16 6.69 -10.55
CA GLN A 187 2.86 6.24 -10.04
C GLN A 187 2.22 7.28 -9.13
N LEU A 188 2.99 7.84 -8.19
CA LEU A 188 2.48 8.88 -7.29
C LEU A 188 2.14 10.16 -8.03
N ALA A 189 2.93 10.56 -9.05
CA ALA A 189 2.64 11.70 -9.90
C ALA A 189 1.32 11.50 -10.68
N ALA A 190 1.12 10.32 -11.27
CA ALA A 190 -0.13 9.99 -11.96
C ALA A 190 -1.34 10.02 -11.01
N ALA A 191 -1.20 9.48 -9.80
CA ALA A 191 -2.25 9.52 -8.79
C ALA A 191 -2.54 10.97 -8.32
N ALA A 192 -1.51 11.79 -8.12
CA ALA A 192 -1.67 13.19 -7.74
C ALA A 192 -2.46 13.98 -8.81
N VAL A 193 -2.20 13.74 -10.09
CA VAL A 193 -2.98 14.35 -11.18
C VAL A 193 -4.44 13.93 -11.13
N MET A 194 -4.72 12.63 -10.89
CA MET A 194 -6.10 12.13 -10.77
C MET A 194 -6.83 12.78 -9.58
N LEU A 195 -6.16 12.89 -8.43
CA LEU A 195 -6.74 13.53 -7.23
C LEU A 195 -6.87 15.05 -7.38
N ALA A 196 -5.97 15.71 -8.12
CA ALA A 196 -6.12 17.14 -8.43
C ALA A 196 -7.38 17.41 -9.27
N ILE A 197 -7.67 16.54 -10.25
CA ILE A 197 -8.91 16.60 -11.02
C ILE A 197 -10.12 16.35 -10.12
N ALA A 198 -10.06 15.34 -9.25
CA ALA A 198 -11.13 15.04 -8.30
C ALA A 198 -11.37 16.23 -7.34
N LEU A 199 -10.33 16.85 -6.82
CA LEU A 199 -10.44 18.02 -5.96
C LEU A 199 -11.09 19.20 -6.68
N ALA A 200 -10.69 19.47 -7.94
CA ALA A 200 -11.23 20.58 -8.74
C ALA A 200 -12.75 20.49 -8.95
N VAL A 201 -13.32 19.27 -8.92
CA VAL A 201 -14.76 19.04 -9.09
C VAL A 201 -15.50 18.76 -7.76
N SER A 202 -14.76 18.60 -6.65
CA SER A 202 -15.34 18.22 -5.36
C SER A 202 -16.07 19.35 -4.64
N GLY A 203 -15.78 20.60 -4.97
CA GLY A 203 -16.30 21.76 -4.24
C GLY A 203 -15.80 21.84 -2.79
N ALA A 204 -14.68 21.23 -2.44
CA ALA A 204 -14.12 21.23 -1.09
C ALA A 204 -13.90 22.68 -0.61
N PRO A 205 -14.18 22.97 0.68
CA PRO A 205 -13.92 24.27 1.26
C PRO A 205 -12.42 24.59 1.27
N ALA A 206 -12.09 25.90 1.35
CA ALA A 206 -10.68 26.29 1.47
C ALA A 206 -10.05 25.75 2.77
N PRO A 207 -8.80 25.26 2.73
CA PRO A 207 -8.13 24.65 3.89
C PRO A 207 -7.84 25.68 4.99
N HIS A 208 -7.93 25.26 6.24
CA HIS A 208 -7.44 26.02 7.40
C HIS A 208 -5.98 25.63 7.69
N VAL A 209 -5.05 26.24 6.99
CA VAL A 209 -3.63 25.86 7.04
C VAL A 209 -3.03 26.21 8.41
N THR A 210 -2.63 25.17 9.17
CA THR A 210 -1.85 25.29 10.41
C THR A 210 -0.46 24.69 10.24
N ALA A 211 0.52 25.16 11.01
CA ALA A 211 1.89 24.62 10.95
C ALA A 211 1.93 23.12 11.29
N GLU A 212 1.10 22.68 12.24
CA GLU A 212 0.98 21.26 12.64
C GLU A 212 0.45 20.40 11.48
N ALA A 213 -0.63 20.85 10.82
CA ALA A 213 -1.21 20.12 9.69
C ALA A 213 -0.26 20.06 8.49
N VAL A 214 0.48 21.14 8.21
CA VAL A 214 1.52 21.16 7.17
C VAL A 214 2.65 20.19 7.49
N ALA A 215 3.15 20.16 8.72
CA ALA A 215 4.18 19.23 9.16
C ALA A 215 3.70 17.77 9.04
N ALA A 216 2.46 17.49 9.46
CA ALA A 216 1.85 16.18 9.35
C ALA A 216 1.73 15.71 7.89
N VAL A 217 1.24 16.56 7.00
CA VAL A 217 1.15 16.28 5.55
C VAL A 217 2.54 16.08 4.94
N ALA A 218 3.55 16.84 5.37
CA ALA A 218 4.93 16.67 4.90
C ALA A 218 5.49 15.28 5.28
N VAL A 219 5.32 14.85 6.53
CA VAL A 219 5.72 13.51 6.98
C VAL A 219 4.94 12.43 6.21
N LEU A 220 3.62 12.57 6.08
CA LEU A 220 2.79 11.66 5.30
C LEU A 220 3.22 11.56 3.84
N GLY A 221 3.50 12.69 3.21
CA GLY A 221 3.87 12.73 1.81
C GLY A 221 5.25 12.17 1.55
N ILE A 222 6.25 12.64 2.27
CA ILE A 222 7.66 12.30 2.04
C ILE A 222 7.95 10.87 2.51
N VAL A 223 7.68 10.59 3.78
CA VAL A 223 8.02 9.30 4.40
C VAL A 223 6.88 8.29 4.18
N GLY A 224 5.66 8.64 4.59
CA GLY A 224 4.49 7.76 4.58
C GLY A 224 4.02 7.38 3.16
N THR A 225 4.37 8.15 2.15
CA THR A 225 3.99 7.89 0.76
C THR A 225 5.22 7.69 -0.12
N GLY A 226 6.10 8.67 -0.24
CA GLY A 226 7.25 8.59 -1.15
C GLY A 226 8.16 7.40 -0.87
N PHE A 227 8.85 7.40 0.27
CA PHE A 227 9.76 6.31 0.63
C PHE A 227 9.04 4.98 0.86
N ALA A 228 7.84 5.00 1.42
CA ALA A 228 7.04 3.80 1.63
C ALA A 228 6.75 3.06 0.32
N TYR A 229 6.41 3.77 -0.76
CA TYR A 229 6.16 3.15 -2.07
C TYR A 229 7.42 2.55 -2.69
N VAL A 230 8.59 3.14 -2.47
CA VAL A 230 9.87 2.55 -2.89
C VAL A 230 10.08 1.20 -2.20
N LEU A 231 9.84 1.13 -0.88
CA LEU A 231 9.90 -0.12 -0.11
C LEU A 231 8.88 -1.12 -0.60
N ASN A 232 7.64 -0.68 -0.84
CA ASN A 232 6.56 -1.53 -1.33
C ASN A 232 6.92 -2.18 -2.67
N TYR A 233 7.41 -1.42 -3.65
CA TYR A 233 7.88 -1.97 -4.92
C TYR A 233 9.03 -2.95 -4.76
N GLN A 234 9.98 -2.69 -3.86
CA GLN A 234 11.07 -3.61 -3.57
C GLN A 234 10.55 -4.94 -2.98
N ILE A 235 9.53 -4.88 -2.11
CA ILE A 235 8.91 -6.07 -1.53
C ILE A 235 8.13 -6.84 -2.60
N ILE A 236 7.33 -6.15 -3.43
CA ILE A 236 6.58 -6.79 -4.52
C ILE A 236 7.55 -7.48 -5.50
N ALA A 237 8.62 -6.82 -5.90
CA ALA A 237 9.61 -7.37 -6.83
C ALA A 237 10.35 -8.59 -6.27
N GLY A 238 10.70 -8.57 -4.98
CA GLY A 238 11.45 -9.64 -4.32
C GLY A 238 10.59 -10.79 -3.83
N GLU A 239 9.47 -10.49 -3.17
CA GLU A 239 8.66 -11.46 -2.42
C GLU A 239 7.29 -11.72 -3.09
N GLY A 240 6.85 -10.86 -3.99
CA GLY A 240 5.57 -10.95 -4.72
C GLY A 240 4.40 -10.27 -4.04
N ALA A 241 3.27 -10.21 -4.78
CA ALA A 241 2.06 -9.50 -4.40
C ALA A 241 1.47 -9.98 -3.07
N THR A 242 1.32 -11.29 -2.89
CA THR A 242 0.72 -11.87 -1.69
C THR A 242 1.51 -11.54 -0.42
N VAL A 243 2.85 -11.63 -0.47
CA VAL A 243 3.69 -11.30 0.70
C VAL A 243 3.68 -9.80 0.95
N ALA A 244 3.72 -8.96 -0.08
CA ALA A 244 3.65 -7.52 0.06
C ALA A 244 2.33 -7.08 0.71
N SER A 245 1.20 -7.66 0.31
CA SER A 245 -0.10 -7.33 0.89
C SER A 245 -0.22 -7.67 2.39
N THR A 246 0.54 -8.68 2.89
CA THR A 246 0.49 -9.03 4.33
C THR A 246 1.06 -7.95 5.25
N VAL A 247 1.74 -6.93 4.71
CA VAL A 247 2.17 -5.77 5.51
C VAL A 247 0.97 -5.09 6.17
N THR A 248 -0.21 -5.11 5.53
CA THR A 248 -1.44 -4.51 6.09
C THR A 248 -1.86 -5.15 7.42
N TYR A 249 -1.53 -6.41 7.66
CA TYR A 249 -1.77 -7.05 8.96
C TYR A 249 -0.91 -6.48 10.10
N LEU A 250 0.26 -5.93 9.78
CA LEU A 250 1.17 -5.36 10.79
C LEU A 250 0.79 -3.92 11.19
N LEU A 251 -0.06 -3.24 10.41
CA LEU A 251 -0.45 -1.86 10.70
C LEU A 251 -1.16 -1.71 12.06
N PRO A 252 -2.15 -2.57 12.40
CA PRO A 252 -2.78 -2.53 13.72
C PRO A 252 -1.80 -2.75 14.86
N VAL A 253 -0.82 -3.64 14.66
CA VAL A 253 0.22 -3.92 15.67
C VAL A 253 1.03 -2.66 15.96
N VAL A 254 1.45 -1.95 14.91
CA VAL A 254 2.19 -0.69 15.04
C VAL A 254 1.31 0.39 15.66
N ALA A 255 0.05 0.49 15.26
CA ALA A 255 -0.89 1.47 15.81
C ALA A 255 -1.07 1.29 17.32
N ILE A 256 -1.20 0.04 17.80
CA ILE A 256 -1.27 -0.26 19.24
C ILE A 256 0.02 0.14 19.95
N VAL A 257 1.17 -0.25 19.42
CA VAL A 257 2.47 0.10 20.05
C VAL A 257 2.61 1.61 20.19
N LEU A 258 2.25 2.35 19.14
CA LEU A 258 2.29 3.82 19.18
C LEU A 258 1.24 4.39 20.14
N GLY A 259 0.03 3.85 20.17
CA GLY A 259 -1.02 4.24 21.11
C GLY A 259 -0.57 4.10 22.56
N VAL A 260 0.04 2.96 22.90
CA VAL A 260 0.58 2.70 24.26
C VAL A 260 1.74 3.63 24.59
N VAL A 261 2.72 3.75 23.68
CA VAL A 261 3.97 4.51 23.97
C VAL A 261 3.74 6.02 23.95
N VAL A 262 2.88 6.52 23.05
CA VAL A 262 2.69 7.97 22.84
C VAL A 262 1.47 8.51 23.57
N LEU A 263 0.36 7.74 23.63
CA LEU A 263 -0.90 8.17 24.21
C LEU A 263 -1.17 7.57 25.59
N GLY A 264 -0.36 6.60 26.05
CA GLY A 264 -0.58 5.92 27.34
C GLY A 264 -1.78 4.97 27.33
N ASP A 265 -2.19 4.47 26.16
CA ASP A 265 -3.34 3.58 26.04
C ASP A 265 -3.14 2.27 26.82
N THR A 266 -4.21 1.73 27.38
CA THR A 266 -4.18 0.47 28.12
C THR A 266 -4.20 -0.72 27.15
N VAL A 267 -3.27 -1.66 27.35
CA VAL A 267 -3.20 -2.88 26.56
C VAL A 267 -4.16 -3.94 27.12
N THR A 268 -5.05 -4.45 26.29
CA THR A 268 -5.94 -5.54 26.68
C THR A 268 -5.35 -6.92 26.32
N ALA A 269 -5.79 -7.97 27.01
CA ALA A 269 -5.39 -9.35 26.69
C ALA A 269 -5.77 -9.73 25.23
N ALA A 270 -6.90 -9.23 24.73
CA ALA A 270 -7.32 -9.43 23.33
C ALA A 270 -6.35 -8.79 22.33
N MET A 271 -5.84 -7.59 22.61
CA MET A 271 -4.82 -6.93 21.79
C MET A 271 -3.53 -7.76 21.75
N LEU A 272 -3.04 -8.25 22.88
CA LEU A 272 -1.84 -9.09 22.94
C LEU A 272 -2.02 -10.41 22.17
N ALA A 273 -3.15 -11.09 22.35
CA ALA A 273 -3.47 -12.29 21.60
C ALA A 273 -3.58 -12.03 20.10
N GLY A 274 -4.21 -10.92 19.71
CA GLY A 274 -4.31 -10.49 18.33
C GLY A 274 -2.95 -10.17 17.69
N ILE A 275 -2.07 -9.45 18.40
CA ILE A 275 -0.69 -9.19 17.96
C ILE A 275 0.06 -10.51 17.72
N ALA A 276 0.02 -11.42 18.68
CA ALA A 276 0.69 -12.72 18.56
C ALA A 276 0.18 -13.49 17.32
N LEU A 277 -1.15 -13.51 17.12
CA LEU A 277 -1.79 -14.21 16.00
C LEU A 277 -1.44 -13.57 14.65
N VAL A 278 -1.38 -12.23 14.55
CA VAL A 278 -0.90 -11.50 13.36
C VAL A 278 0.54 -11.87 13.04
N LEU A 279 1.43 -11.85 14.02
CA LEU A 279 2.85 -12.17 13.79
C LEU A 279 3.04 -13.62 13.34
N VAL A 280 2.32 -14.57 13.95
CA VAL A 280 2.29 -15.97 13.50
C VAL A 280 1.74 -16.07 12.10
N GLY A 281 0.62 -15.40 11.79
CA GLY A 281 0.01 -15.37 10.47
C GLY A 281 0.97 -14.88 9.39
N VAL A 282 1.63 -13.75 9.62
CA VAL A 282 2.64 -13.20 8.69
C VAL A 282 3.85 -14.13 8.54
N ALA A 283 4.29 -14.80 9.61
CA ALA A 283 5.37 -15.77 9.54
C ALA A 283 4.97 -16.99 8.69
N LEU A 284 3.78 -17.56 8.91
CA LEU A 284 3.27 -18.72 8.19
C LEU A 284 3.08 -18.45 6.69
N THR A 285 2.58 -17.28 6.29
CA THR A 285 2.44 -16.93 4.86
C THR A 285 3.76 -16.97 4.11
N ARG A 286 4.89 -16.88 4.82
CA ARG A 286 6.25 -16.90 4.26
C ARG A 286 6.89 -18.27 4.26
N LEU A 287 6.41 -19.22 5.08
CA LEU A 287 6.91 -20.59 5.07
C LEU A 287 6.59 -21.22 3.72
N ARG A 288 7.65 -21.57 2.95
CA ARG A 288 7.57 -22.21 1.63
C ARG A 288 7.00 -21.37 0.49
N THR A 289 7.10 -20.05 0.52
CA THR A 289 7.15 -19.31 -0.73
C THR A 289 8.45 -19.72 -1.42
N GLN A 290 8.37 -20.49 -2.52
CA GLN A 290 9.58 -20.88 -3.26
C GLN A 290 10.35 -19.60 -3.63
N PRO A 291 11.68 -19.55 -3.39
CA PRO A 291 12.47 -18.42 -3.85
C PRO A 291 12.22 -18.22 -5.35
N ARG A 292 11.73 -17.06 -5.71
CA ARG A 292 11.59 -16.71 -7.12
C ARG A 292 12.98 -16.72 -7.74
N GLN A 293 13.19 -17.53 -8.76
CA GLN A 293 14.45 -17.56 -9.51
C GLN A 293 14.76 -16.14 -10.01
N PRO A 294 16.01 -15.66 -9.83
CA PRO A 294 16.44 -14.42 -10.44
C PRO A 294 16.16 -14.46 -11.94
N ILE A 295 15.63 -13.39 -12.49
CA ILE A 295 15.48 -13.26 -13.95
C ILE A 295 16.89 -13.34 -14.54
N PRO A 296 17.20 -14.30 -15.42
CA PRO A 296 18.50 -14.31 -16.08
C PRO A 296 18.69 -12.97 -16.80
N PRO A 297 19.92 -12.42 -16.80
CA PRO A 297 20.21 -11.21 -17.56
C PRO A 297 19.78 -11.44 -19.01
N GLN A 298 19.01 -10.51 -19.56
CA GLN A 298 18.72 -10.55 -21.00
C GLN A 298 20.05 -10.49 -21.73
N PRO A 299 20.31 -11.38 -22.72
CA PRO A 299 21.50 -11.26 -23.53
C PRO A 299 21.51 -9.88 -24.18
N PRO A 300 22.68 -9.23 -24.27
CA PRO A 300 22.81 -7.94 -24.96
C PRO A 300 22.20 -8.11 -26.35
N GLY A 301 21.28 -7.20 -26.70
CA GLY A 301 20.48 -7.30 -27.91
C GLY A 301 21.35 -7.62 -29.13
N THR A 302 21.08 -8.74 -29.76
CA THR A 302 21.52 -9.00 -31.12
C THR A 302 20.89 -7.89 -31.98
N SER A 303 21.69 -6.90 -32.30
CA SER A 303 21.38 -6.00 -33.39
C SER A 303 21.26 -6.87 -34.64
N GLU A 304 20.04 -7.13 -35.08
CA GLU A 304 19.80 -7.59 -36.45
C GLU A 304 20.33 -6.51 -37.40
N ASN A 305 21.59 -6.64 -37.75
CA ASN A 305 22.14 -6.01 -38.93
C ASN A 305 21.40 -6.62 -40.14
N GLY A 306 20.40 -5.94 -40.63
CA GLY A 306 19.83 -6.16 -41.93
C GLY A 306 20.92 -5.97 -43.01
N GLY A 307 21.65 -7.02 -43.28
CA GLY A 307 22.51 -7.10 -44.45
C GLY A 307 21.65 -7.21 -45.70
N GLY A 308 21.47 -6.08 -46.38
CA GLY A 308 21.08 -6.10 -47.77
C GLY A 308 22.23 -6.63 -48.62
N THR A 309 21.94 -7.50 -49.53
CA THR A 309 22.81 -7.90 -50.65
C THR A 309 22.00 -8.00 -51.91
N PRO A 310 22.69 -7.98 -53.05
CA PRO A 310 22.52 -6.95 -54.08
C PRO A 310 21.45 -7.33 -55.09
#